data_68c094f0347f1317bc14acceb74daf8b
#
_entry.id   68c094f0347f1317bc14acceb74daf8b
#
_cell.length_a   1.000
_cell.length_b   1.000
_cell.length_c   1.000
_cell.angle_alpha   90.00
_cell.angle_beta   90.00
_cell.angle_gamma   90.00
#
_symmetry.space_group_name_H-M   'P 1'
#
loop_
_entity.id
_entity.type
_entity.pdbx_description
1 polymer ?
#
loop_
_entity_poly.entity_id
_entity_poly.type
_entity_poly.pdbx_seq_one_letter_code
_entity_poly.pdbx_strand_id
1 'polypeptide(L)'
;MFQGDIMKKLKITENDANQRIDKYLKKLLVNAPNNFIYKMFRKKDIKVNGKKVDEKYILSLDDEVEMFLYDDKFKEFTETKSIYEVNKTFSVLYEDKHVLIVFKPAGLLVHEDANESINTLTNQVLSYLASKNELDLSRENTFMPGPVHRLDRNTSGIVIFGKTLAALQNLNEMIKQRHCIEKKYLTICRGQLSHQRNLHGYMVKLENQAQVKLVKKDYPGALTMETIVRPLKYNCDYSLVEVTLITGRMHQIRVHLSSIEHPIIGDRKYGDFELNKYIKKTFGLNNQLLHAYKIKFVKTFGVLNYLQDKEIICPVPALFEKIEKSLL
;
A
#
# COMPACT_ATOMS: atom_id res chain seq x y z
N MET A 1 -8.36 38.03 -28.03
CA MET A 1 -9.09 38.20 -26.76
C MET A 1 -9.74 36.87 -26.42
N PHE A 2 -9.08 36.04 -25.64
CA PHE A 2 -9.63 34.75 -25.18
C PHE A 2 -10.44 35.02 -23.92
N GLN A 3 -11.75 35.13 -24.05
CA GLN A 3 -12.69 35.06 -22.94
C GLN A 3 -12.87 33.56 -22.59
N GLY A 4 -11.94 33.01 -21.81
CA GLY A 4 -12.15 31.71 -21.21
C GLY A 4 -13.10 31.84 -20.04
N ASP A 5 -13.95 30.84 -19.83
CA ASP A 5 -14.87 30.77 -18.69
C ASP A 5 -14.12 30.99 -17.37
N ILE A 6 -14.55 32.01 -16.61
CA ILE A 6 -13.92 32.39 -15.34
C ILE A 6 -14.39 31.50 -14.20
N MET A 7 -15.46 30.72 -14.39
CA MET A 7 -16.09 29.92 -13.34
C MET A 7 -16.08 28.43 -13.68
N LYS A 8 -15.41 27.65 -12.85
CA LYS A 8 -15.44 26.18 -12.92
C LYS A 8 -16.47 25.64 -11.95
N LYS A 9 -17.31 24.72 -12.43
CA LYS A 9 -18.32 24.01 -11.64
C LYS A 9 -18.00 22.53 -11.63
N LEU A 10 -17.94 21.95 -10.43
CA LEU A 10 -17.68 20.54 -10.22
C LEU A 10 -18.72 19.95 -9.28
N LYS A 11 -19.37 18.89 -9.71
CA LYS A 11 -20.33 18.15 -8.91
C LYS A 11 -19.57 17.17 -8.01
N ILE A 12 -19.92 17.13 -6.72
CA ILE A 12 -19.30 16.24 -5.74
C ILE A 12 -19.90 14.84 -5.85
N THR A 13 -19.04 13.86 -6.11
CA THR A 13 -19.38 12.44 -6.19
C THR A 13 -19.38 11.76 -4.82
N GLU A 14 -19.81 10.49 -4.71
CA GLU A 14 -19.68 9.69 -3.48
C GLU A 14 -18.24 9.64 -2.98
N ASN A 15 -17.25 9.59 -3.89
CA ASN A 15 -15.84 9.53 -3.57
C ASN A 15 -15.21 10.88 -3.21
N ASP A 16 -15.91 11.99 -3.47
CA ASP A 16 -15.45 13.34 -3.11
C ASP A 16 -16.17 13.91 -1.88
N ALA A 17 -17.29 13.32 -1.48
CA ALA A 17 -18.08 13.73 -0.32
C ALA A 17 -17.41 13.38 1.02
N ASN A 18 -17.96 13.93 2.11
CA ASN A 18 -17.52 13.68 3.50
C ASN A 18 -16.06 14.05 3.79
N GLN A 19 -15.51 15.02 3.05
CA GLN A 19 -14.20 15.60 3.32
C GLN A 19 -14.28 17.14 3.35
N ARG A 20 -13.30 17.78 3.99
CA ARG A 20 -13.19 19.23 3.99
C ARG A 20 -12.88 19.74 2.58
N ILE A 21 -13.51 20.87 2.21
CA ILE A 21 -13.31 21.47 0.89
C ILE A 21 -11.85 21.88 0.63
N ASP A 22 -11.09 22.32 1.64
CA ASP A 22 -9.67 22.64 1.47
C ASP A 22 -8.83 21.41 1.11
N LYS A 23 -9.15 20.23 1.67
CA LYS A 23 -8.50 18.96 1.32
C LYS A 23 -8.88 18.49 -0.08
N TYR A 24 -10.14 18.64 -0.44
CA TYR A 24 -10.64 18.35 -1.79
C TYR A 24 -9.90 19.20 -2.83
N LEU A 25 -9.84 20.53 -2.63
CA LEU A 25 -9.18 21.44 -3.56
C LEU A 25 -7.67 21.21 -3.70
N LYS A 26 -6.99 20.81 -2.60
CA LYS A 26 -5.57 20.44 -2.65
C LYS A 26 -5.30 19.18 -3.47
N LYS A 27 -6.25 18.26 -3.52
CA LYS A 27 -6.15 17.06 -4.38
C LYS A 27 -6.51 17.37 -5.84
N LEU A 28 -7.44 18.26 -6.05
CA LEU A 28 -7.87 18.68 -7.38
C LEU A 28 -6.82 19.56 -8.05
N LEU A 29 -6.35 20.59 -7.35
CA LEU A 29 -5.37 21.55 -7.82
C LEU A 29 -3.97 21.19 -7.30
N VAL A 30 -3.51 19.98 -7.64
CA VAL A 30 -2.30 19.36 -7.08
C VAL A 30 -1.04 20.18 -7.29
N ASN A 31 -0.95 20.90 -8.41
CA ASN A 31 0.17 21.77 -8.77
C ASN A 31 0.03 23.21 -8.24
N ALA A 32 -1.10 23.54 -7.57
CA ALA A 32 -1.29 24.87 -7.02
C ALA A 32 -0.54 25.04 -5.70
N PRO A 33 0.16 26.16 -5.48
CA PRO A 33 0.73 26.48 -4.18
C PRO A 33 -0.36 26.54 -3.10
N ASN A 34 -0.09 25.98 -1.92
CA ASN A 34 -1.07 26.00 -0.81
C ASN A 34 -1.62 27.41 -0.51
N ASN A 35 -0.72 28.43 -0.55
CA ASN A 35 -1.10 29.82 -0.34
C ASN A 35 -2.11 30.33 -1.38
N PHE A 36 -2.10 29.80 -2.60
CA PHE A 36 -3.06 30.13 -3.65
C PHE A 36 -4.46 29.70 -3.27
N ILE A 37 -4.64 28.44 -2.84
CA ILE A 37 -5.93 27.88 -2.44
C ILE A 37 -6.52 28.67 -1.26
N TYR A 38 -5.73 28.97 -0.23
CA TYR A 38 -6.20 29.79 0.89
C TYR A 38 -6.50 31.24 0.50
N LYS A 39 -5.80 31.81 -0.51
CA LYS A 39 -6.12 33.12 -1.07
C LYS A 39 -7.48 33.12 -1.73
N MET A 40 -7.86 32.04 -2.45
CA MET A 40 -9.19 31.91 -3.06
C MET A 40 -10.30 31.94 -1.99
N PHE A 41 -10.15 31.23 -0.86
CA PHE A 41 -11.11 31.31 0.26
C PHE A 41 -11.23 32.74 0.80
N ARG A 42 -10.10 33.41 1.06
CA ARG A 42 -10.09 34.80 1.56
C ARG A 42 -10.77 35.79 0.60
N LYS A 43 -10.58 35.60 -0.72
CA LYS A 43 -11.20 36.41 -1.75
C LYS A 43 -12.66 36.04 -2.01
N LYS A 44 -13.14 34.94 -1.42
CA LYS A 44 -14.49 34.41 -1.63
C LYS A 44 -14.72 33.95 -3.09
N ASP A 45 -13.64 33.49 -3.73
CA ASP A 45 -13.64 32.93 -5.09
C ASP A 45 -14.15 31.48 -5.14
N ILE A 46 -14.45 30.89 -3.95
CA ILE A 46 -14.99 29.53 -3.81
C ILE A 46 -16.41 29.62 -3.25
N LYS A 47 -17.33 28.89 -3.89
CA LYS A 47 -18.71 28.74 -3.44
C LYS A 47 -19.11 27.27 -3.47
N VAL A 48 -20.11 26.91 -2.69
CA VAL A 48 -20.80 25.63 -2.76
C VAL A 48 -22.29 25.91 -2.85
N ASN A 49 -22.94 25.37 -3.88
CA ASN A 49 -24.35 25.60 -4.17
C ASN A 49 -24.70 27.10 -4.20
N GLY A 50 -23.86 27.90 -4.86
CA GLY A 50 -23.99 29.36 -4.96
C GLY A 50 -23.62 30.15 -3.71
N LYS A 51 -23.35 29.51 -2.56
CA LYS A 51 -23.06 30.17 -1.28
C LYS A 51 -21.56 30.16 -0.99
N LYS A 52 -21.05 31.26 -0.43
CA LYS A 52 -19.65 31.34 0.03
C LYS A 52 -19.44 30.45 1.24
N VAL A 53 -18.32 29.72 1.23
CA VAL A 53 -17.93 28.79 2.29
C VAL A 53 -16.51 29.10 2.81
N ASP A 54 -16.19 28.64 4.00
CA ASP A 54 -14.84 28.64 4.54
C ASP A 54 -14.10 27.35 4.21
N GLU A 55 -12.82 27.30 4.49
CA GLU A 55 -11.94 26.16 4.19
C GLU A 55 -12.27 24.87 4.96
N LYS A 56 -13.10 24.96 6.02
CA LYS A 56 -13.49 23.82 6.88
C LYS A 56 -14.81 23.19 6.45
N TYR A 57 -15.52 23.79 5.49
CA TYR A 57 -16.78 23.26 5.01
C TYR A 57 -16.64 21.78 4.62
N ILE A 58 -17.57 20.94 5.09
CA ILE A 58 -17.60 19.51 4.74
C ILE A 58 -18.50 19.32 3.52
N LEU A 59 -17.92 18.82 2.46
CA LEU A 59 -18.63 18.54 1.21
C LEU A 59 -19.63 17.40 1.40
N SER A 60 -20.83 17.58 0.87
CA SER A 60 -21.88 16.56 0.78
C SER A 60 -21.97 16.00 -0.63
N LEU A 61 -22.56 14.80 -0.77
CA LEU A 61 -22.90 14.25 -2.08
C LEU A 61 -23.80 15.24 -2.83
N ASP A 62 -23.57 15.36 -4.13
CA ASP A 62 -24.28 16.25 -5.05
C ASP A 62 -24.04 17.76 -4.84
N ASP A 63 -23.21 18.18 -3.88
CA ASP A 63 -22.80 19.58 -3.81
C ASP A 63 -22.16 20.03 -5.13
N GLU A 64 -22.47 21.24 -5.58
CA GLU A 64 -21.81 21.91 -6.71
C GLU A 64 -20.75 22.88 -6.19
N VAL A 65 -19.47 22.54 -6.37
CA VAL A 65 -18.34 23.42 -6.02
C VAL A 65 -18.08 24.34 -7.22
N GLU A 66 -18.18 25.64 -6.97
CA GLU A 66 -17.90 26.69 -7.94
C GLU A 66 -16.58 27.38 -7.57
N MET A 67 -15.68 27.53 -8.57
CA MET A 67 -14.40 28.21 -8.40
C MET A 67 -14.23 29.30 -9.47
N PHE A 68 -13.89 30.50 -9.05
CA PHE A 68 -13.52 31.59 -9.96
C PHE A 68 -12.05 31.43 -10.34
N LEU A 69 -11.79 30.67 -11.41
CA LEU A 69 -10.46 30.36 -11.89
C LEU A 69 -10.46 30.25 -13.42
N TYR A 70 -9.52 30.94 -14.07
CA TYR A 70 -9.37 30.90 -15.53
C TYR A 70 -8.99 29.50 -16.00
N ASP A 71 -9.45 29.12 -17.19
CA ASP A 71 -9.20 27.82 -17.82
C ASP A 71 -7.73 27.43 -17.87
N ASP A 72 -6.86 28.38 -18.26
CA ASP A 72 -5.43 28.14 -18.35
C ASP A 72 -4.83 27.82 -16.97
N LYS A 73 -5.26 28.53 -15.93
CA LYS A 73 -4.83 28.30 -14.56
C LYS A 73 -5.41 26.99 -13.98
N PHE A 74 -6.63 26.66 -14.33
CA PHE A 74 -7.22 25.39 -13.93
C PHE A 74 -6.45 24.21 -14.54
N LYS A 75 -6.14 24.29 -15.85
CA LYS A 75 -5.32 23.26 -16.53
C LYS A 75 -3.90 23.19 -15.98
N GLU A 76 -3.26 24.34 -15.67
CA GLU A 76 -1.93 24.39 -15.06
C GLU A 76 -1.90 23.72 -13.68
N PHE A 77 -2.96 23.92 -12.87
CA PHE A 77 -3.01 23.44 -11.50
C PHE A 77 -3.60 22.04 -11.35
N THR A 78 -4.35 21.57 -12.34
CA THR A 78 -4.84 20.20 -12.34
C THR A 78 -3.85 19.27 -13.05
N GLU A 79 -3.62 18.10 -12.45
CA GLU A 79 -2.87 17.05 -13.11
C GLU A 79 -3.79 16.28 -14.07
N THR A 80 -3.31 16.02 -15.28
CA THR A 80 -4.05 15.13 -16.19
C THR A 80 -3.92 13.71 -15.65
N LYS A 81 -4.96 13.23 -14.98
CA LYS A 81 -5.01 11.83 -14.56
C LYS A 81 -5.03 10.94 -15.81
N SER A 82 -4.09 10.06 -15.92
CA SER A 82 -4.04 9.05 -16.97
C SER A 82 -3.93 7.67 -16.34
N ILE A 83 -4.58 6.70 -16.95
CA ILE A 83 -4.42 5.30 -16.60
C ILE A 83 -3.46 4.70 -17.63
N TYR A 84 -2.35 4.17 -17.14
CA TYR A 84 -1.44 3.44 -18.02
C TYR A 84 -2.08 2.12 -18.45
N GLU A 85 -2.08 1.86 -19.75
CA GLU A 85 -2.43 0.53 -20.26
C GLU A 85 -1.25 -0.41 -19.99
N VAL A 86 -1.39 -1.24 -18.95
CA VAL A 86 -0.37 -2.18 -18.53
C VAL A 86 -0.95 -3.59 -18.38
N ASN A 87 -0.15 -4.58 -18.74
CA ASN A 87 -0.56 -5.97 -18.64
C ASN A 87 -0.74 -6.39 -17.18
N LYS A 88 -1.87 -7.03 -16.89
CA LYS A 88 -2.19 -7.59 -15.58
C LYS A 88 -1.31 -8.81 -15.29
N THR A 89 -0.49 -8.77 -14.26
CA THR A 89 0.32 -9.91 -13.77
C THR A 89 -0.09 -10.41 -12.39
N PHE A 90 -1.02 -9.72 -11.72
CA PHE A 90 -1.59 -10.13 -10.44
C PHE A 90 -2.82 -11.04 -10.61
N SER A 91 -3.18 -11.78 -9.57
CA SER A 91 -4.44 -12.52 -9.50
C SER A 91 -5.36 -11.92 -8.44
N VAL A 92 -6.67 -11.94 -8.69
CA VAL A 92 -7.68 -11.49 -7.73
C VAL A 92 -7.95 -12.62 -6.74
N LEU A 93 -7.84 -12.32 -5.45
CA LEU A 93 -8.17 -13.24 -4.34
C LEU A 93 -9.57 -12.98 -3.79
N TYR A 94 -9.97 -11.72 -3.74
CA TYR A 94 -11.31 -11.28 -3.34
C TYR A 94 -11.59 -9.91 -3.95
N GLU A 95 -12.81 -9.71 -4.40
CA GLU A 95 -13.27 -8.43 -4.94
C GLU A 95 -14.74 -8.21 -4.62
N ASP A 96 -15.08 -6.98 -4.24
CA ASP A 96 -16.45 -6.50 -4.11
C ASP A 96 -16.55 -5.01 -4.49
N LYS A 97 -17.68 -4.36 -4.13
CA LYS A 97 -17.89 -2.91 -4.40
C LYS A 97 -16.80 -2.03 -3.74
N HIS A 98 -16.28 -2.41 -2.58
CA HIS A 98 -15.48 -1.55 -1.71
C HIS A 98 -14.00 -1.89 -1.71
N VAL A 99 -13.66 -3.17 -1.85
CA VAL A 99 -12.28 -3.64 -1.74
C VAL A 99 -11.89 -4.56 -2.89
N LEU A 100 -10.60 -4.52 -3.23
CA LEU A 100 -9.95 -5.48 -4.12
C LEU A 100 -8.72 -6.02 -3.40
N ILE A 101 -8.66 -7.34 -3.20
CA ILE A 101 -7.55 -8.03 -2.55
C ILE A 101 -6.89 -8.91 -3.59
N VAL A 102 -5.59 -8.71 -3.79
CA VAL A 102 -4.85 -9.34 -4.90
C VAL A 102 -3.63 -10.10 -4.43
N PHE A 103 -3.26 -11.12 -5.19
CA PHE A 103 -1.94 -11.73 -5.14
C PHE A 103 -0.97 -10.93 -6.00
N LYS A 104 0.05 -10.35 -5.40
CA LYS A 104 1.18 -9.73 -6.07
C LYS A 104 2.30 -10.74 -6.29
N PRO A 105 2.78 -10.99 -7.52
CA PRO A 105 3.96 -11.83 -7.73
C PRO A 105 5.23 -11.15 -7.20
N ALA A 106 6.27 -11.94 -6.95
CA ALA A 106 7.61 -11.44 -6.71
C ALA A 106 8.14 -10.69 -7.94
N GLY A 107 8.96 -9.66 -7.74
CA GLY A 107 9.52 -8.82 -8.81
C GLY A 107 8.69 -7.57 -9.14
N LEU A 108 7.39 -7.55 -8.86
CA LEU A 108 6.51 -6.41 -9.11
C LEU A 108 6.55 -5.41 -7.95
N LEU A 109 6.68 -4.11 -8.26
CA LEU A 109 6.52 -3.03 -7.27
C LEU A 109 5.05 -2.79 -6.96
N VAL A 110 4.72 -2.38 -5.73
CA VAL A 110 3.37 -1.89 -5.39
C VAL A 110 3.17 -0.48 -5.92
N HIS A 111 4.09 0.42 -5.63
CA HIS A 111 4.14 1.81 -6.09
C HIS A 111 5.39 2.04 -6.91
N GLU A 112 5.41 3.13 -7.66
CA GLU A 112 6.56 3.60 -8.39
C GLU A 112 7.80 3.83 -7.50
N ASP A 113 8.96 3.69 -8.09
CA ASP A 113 10.23 4.10 -7.54
C ASP A 113 11.06 4.83 -8.63
N ALA A 114 12.28 5.24 -8.33
CA ALA A 114 13.13 5.97 -9.26
C ALA A 114 13.44 5.21 -10.57
N ASN A 115 13.27 3.89 -10.62
CA ASN A 115 13.63 3.04 -11.74
C ASN A 115 12.44 2.48 -12.50
N GLU A 116 11.24 2.48 -11.90
CA GLU A 116 10.02 1.91 -12.48
C GLU A 116 8.82 2.73 -12.05
N SER A 117 8.19 3.43 -12.98
CA SER A 117 7.02 4.26 -12.74
C SER A 117 5.74 3.74 -13.38
N ILE A 118 5.86 2.93 -14.43
CA ILE A 118 4.73 2.49 -15.26
C ILE A 118 4.22 1.12 -14.81
N ASN A 119 5.10 0.09 -14.82
CA ASN A 119 4.69 -1.28 -14.53
C ASN A 119 4.67 -1.56 -13.03
N THR A 120 3.73 -0.94 -12.32
CA THR A 120 3.50 -1.16 -10.89
C THR A 120 2.19 -1.88 -10.65
N LEU A 121 2.05 -2.53 -9.49
CA LEU A 121 0.78 -3.17 -9.11
C LEU A 121 -0.38 -2.15 -9.05
N THR A 122 -0.10 -0.93 -8.58
CA THR A 122 -1.11 0.14 -8.55
C THR A 122 -1.61 0.46 -9.96
N ASN A 123 -0.73 0.68 -10.93
CA ASN A 123 -1.12 0.97 -12.30
C ASN A 123 -1.84 -0.22 -12.97
N GLN A 124 -1.39 -1.45 -12.71
CA GLN A 124 -2.08 -2.65 -13.19
C GLN A 124 -3.51 -2.76 -12.62
N VAL A 125 -3.70 -2.43 -11.33
CA VAL A 125 -5.03 -2.43 -10.70
C VAL A 125 -5.92 -1.33 -11.28
N LEU A 126 -5.39 -0.12 -11.48
CA LEU A 126 -6.15 0.98 -12.10
C LEU A 126 -6.57 0.62 -13.53
N SER A 127 -5.66 0.05 -14.34
CA SER A 127 -5.97 -0.45 -15.69
C SER A 127 -7.05 -1.54 -15.66
N TYR A 128 -6.95 -2.48 -14.73
CA TYR A 128 -7.94 -3.54 -14.54
C TYR A 128 -9.32 -3.00 -14.18
N LEU A 129 -9.42 -2.06 -13.23
CA LEU A 129 -10.69 -1.45 -12.83
C LEU A 129 -11.31 -0.61 -13.97
N ALA A 130 -10.48 0.11 -14.73
CA ALA A 130 -10.93 0.84 -15.92
C ALA A 130 -11.48 -0.09 -17.00
N SER A 131 -10.82 -1.21 -17.27
CA SER A 131 -11.28 -2.20 -18.25
C SER A 131 -12.64 -2.85 -17.87
N LYS A 132 -12.98 -2.83 -16.58
CA LYS A 132 -14.27 -3.28 -16.05
C LYS A 132 -15.34 -2.20 -15.98
N ASN A 133 -15.05 -0.98 -16.42
CA ASN A 133 -15.88 0.21 -16.22
C ASN A 133 -16.17 0.53 -14.73
N GLU A 134 -15.30 0.11 -13.82
CA GLU A 134 -15.39 0.39 -12.39
C GLU A 134 -14.54 1.61 -11.95
N LEU A 135 -13.77 2.17 -12.88
CA LEU A 135 -13.03 3.43 -12.72
C LEU A 135 -13.21 4.26 -13.98
N ASP A 136 -13.91 5.39 -13.83
CA ASP A 136 -14.14 6.37 -14.90
C ASP A 136 -13.54 7.73 -14.49
N LEU A 137 -12.41 8.08 -15.06
CA LEU A 137 -11.70 9.33 -14.74
C LEU A 137 -12.50 10.58 -15.12
N SER A 138 -13.50 10.48 -16.02
CA SER A 138 -14.35 11.60 -16.37
C SER A 138 -15.34 11.95 -15.26
N ARG A 139 -15.66 10.99 -14.40
CA ARG A 139 -16.59 11.14 -13.26
C ARG A 139 -15.88 11.35 -11.92
N GLU A 140 -14.61 10.95 -11.81
CA GLU A 140 -13.83 11.05 -10.58
C GLU A 140 -13.01 12.32 -10.56
N ASN A 141 -13.38 13.29 -9.72
CA ASN A 141 -12.65 14.56 -9.62
C ASN A 141 -11.27 14.36 -8.95
N THR A 142 -11.24 13.74 -7.77
CA THR A 142 -10.01 13.65 -6.97
C THR A 142 -9.63 12.24 -6.54
N PHE A 143 -10.60 11.32 -6.40
CA PHE A 143 -10.37 9.98 -5.89
C PHE A 143 -9.69 9.07 -6.94
N MET A 144 -8.79 8.22 -6.44
CA MET A 144 -8.23 7.08 -7.18
C MET A 144 -8.16 5.87 -6.22
N PRO A 145 -8.59 4.68 -6.67
CA PRO A 145 -8.35 3.44 -5.94
C PRO A 145 -6.88 3.25 -5.61
N GLY A 146 -6.58 2.76 -4.42
CA GLY A 146 -5.18 2.64 -4.01
C GLY A 146 -4.93 1.55 -2.98
N PRO A 147 -3.68 1.07 -2.86
CA PRO A 147 -3.30 0.09 -1.86
C PRO A 147 -3.14 0.75 -0.49
N VAL A 148 -3.50 0.01 0.56
CA VAL A 148 -3.41 0.50 1.96
C VAL A 148 -2.14 0.05 2.68
N HIS A 149 -1.38 -0.81 2.06
CA HIS A 149 -0.04 -1.23 2.50
C HIS A 149 0.79 -1.66 1.30
N ARG A 150 2.06 -1.90 1.56
CA ARG A 150 2.99 -2.35 0.51
C ARG A 150 3.74 -3.61 0.92
N LEU A 151 4.17 -4.36 -0.08
CA LEU A 151 5.18 -5.40 0.02
C LEU A 151 6.47 -4.92 -0.66
N ASP A 152 7.61 -5.47 -0.26
CA ASP A 152 8.86 -5.27 -0.99
C ASP A 152 8.71 -5.79 -2.45
N ARG A 153 9.50 -5.26 -3.38
CA ARG A 153 9.47 -5.67 -4.80
C ARG A 153 9.45 -7.21 -4.95
N ASN A 154 10.34 -7.89 -4.25
CA ASN A 154 10.54 -9.32 -4.39
C ASN A 154 9.77 -10.18 -3.36
N THR A 155 8.98 -9.58 -2.50
CA THR A 155 8.03 -10.28 -1.63
C THR A 155 6.73 -10.51 -2.38
N SER A 156 6.29 -11.76 -2.45
CA SER A 156 5.00 -12.12 -3.06
C SER A 156 3.87 -12.11 -2.02
N GLY A 157 2.62 -12.12 -2.46
CA GLY A 157 1.47 -12.32 -1.59
C GLY A 157 0.43 -11.21 -1.62
N ILE A 158 -0.35 -11.14 -0.57
CA ILE A 158 -1.57 -10.34 -0.47
C ILE A 158 -1.28 -8.85 -0.41
N VAL A 159 -1.99 -8.09 -1.26
CA VAL A 159 -2.09 -6.62 -1.17
C VAL A 159 -3.56 -6.22 -1.22
N ILE A 160 -3.97 -5.31 -0.31
CA ILE A 160 -5.33 -4.82 -0.15
C ILE A 160 -5.44 -3.44 -0.81
N PHE A 161 -6.47 -3.25 -1.62
CA PHE A 161 -6.84 -1.98 -2.25
C PHE A 161 -8.23 -1.53 -1.79
N GLY A 162 -8.39 -0.24 -1.54
CA GLY A 162 -9.69 0.40 -1.40
C GLY A 162 -10.18 0.89 -2.76
N LYS A 163 -11.40 0.48 -3.16
CA LYS A 163 -12.04 0.86 -4.43
C LYS A 163 -12.89 2.13 -4.31
N THR A 164 -13.25 2.52 -3.08
CA THR A 164 -13.99 3.76 -2.78
C THR A 164 -13.25 4.58 -1.74
N LEU A 165 -13.48 5.90 -1.69
CA LEU A 165 -12.84 6.77 -0.69
C LEU A 165 -13.16 6.32 0.73
N ALA A 166 -14.42 6.00 1.03
CA ALA A 166 -14.84 5.54 2.35
C ALA A 166 -14.13 4.24 2.76
N ALA A 167 -14.03 3.27 1.84
CA ALA A 167 -13.31 2.03 2.08
C ALA A 167 -11.81 2.26 2.29
N LEU A 168 -11.19 3.11 1.46
CA LEU A 168 -9.76 3.45 1.57
C LEU A 168 -9.45 4.14 2.91
N GLN A 169 -10.31 5.04 3.38
CA GLN A 169 -10.18 5.70 4.68
C GLN A 169 -10.33 4.69 5.83
N ASN A 170 -11.34 3.82 5.80
CA ASN A 170 -11.55 2.79 6.82
C ASN A 170 -10.37 1.80 6.86
N LEU A 171 -9.90 1.30 5.72
CA LEU A 171 -8.74 0.41 5.65
C LEU A 171 -7.46 1.07 6.18
N ASN A 172 -7.20 2.33 5.81
CA ASN A 172 -6.04 3.06 6.32
C ASN A 172 -6.08 3.21 7.85
N GLU A 173 -7.26 3.49 8.41
CA GLU A 173 -7.43 3.57 9.87
C GLU A 173 -7.25 2.19 10.52
N MET A 174 -7.77 1.11 9.93
CA MET A 174 -7.54 -0.27 10.41
C MET A 174 -6.05 -0.63 10.42
N ILE A 175 -5.31 -0.27 9.36
CA ILE A 175 -3.85 -0.49 9.29
C ILE A 175 -3.11 0.30 10.36
N LYS A 176 -3.53 1.55 10.62
CA LYS A 176 -2.94 2.41 11.66
C LYS A 176 -3.17 1.86 13.07
N GLN A 177 -4.35 1.29 13.34
CA GLN A 177 -4.70 0.68 14.63
C GLN A 177 -4.02 -0.68 14.90
N ARG A 178 -3.28 -1.23 13.93
CA ARG A 178 -2.40 -2.41 13.99
C ARG A 178 -3.06 -3.75 14.34
N HIS A 179 -4.07 -3.79 15.19
CA HIS A 179 -4.77 -5.01 15.61
C HIS A 179 -6.09 -5.26 14.87
N CYS A 180 -6.46 -4.37 13.94
CA CYS A 180 -7.67 -4.52 13.15
C CYS A 180 -7.50 -5.50 11.99
N ILE A 181 -6.31 -5.61 11.41
CA ILE A 181 -5.99 -6.54 10.33
C ILE A 181 -4.74 -7.32 10.70
N GLU A 182 -4.91 -8.62 10.97
CA GLU A 182 -3.79 -9.53 11.16
C GLU A 182 -3.18 -9.87 9.81
N LYS A 183 -1.84 -9.82 9.72
CA LYS A 183 -1.07 -10.12 8.50
C LYS A 183 -0.05 -11.19 8.82
N LYS A 184 -0.14 -12.32 8.13
CA LYS A 184 0.77 -13.45 8.30
C LYS A 184 1.56 -13.73 7.03
N TYR A 185 2.81 -14.08 7.25
CA TYR A 185 3.78 -14.38 6.20
C TYR A 185 4.33 -15.78 6.41
N LEU A 186 4.72 -16.44 5.32
CA LEU A 186 5.53 -17.64 5.32
C LEU A 186 6.92 -17.32 4.80
N THR A 187 7.92 -17.94 5.40
CA THR A 187 9.31 -17.86 4.94
C THR A 187 10.10 -19.09 5.40
N ILE A 188 11.16 -19.39 4.64
CA ILE A 188 12.18 -20.37 5.08
C ILE A 188 13.43 -19.58 5.45
N CYS A 189 13.94 -19.83 6.64
CA CYS A 189 15.16 -19.22 7.15
C CYS A 189 16.22 -20.28 7.45
N ARG A 190 17.49 -19.85 7.50
CA ARG A 190 18.63 -20.67 7.89
C ARG A 190 18.57 -21.04 9.38
N GLY A 191 18.98 -22.26 9.71
CA GLY A 191 19.15 -22.74 11.07
C GLY A 191 17.85 -23.23 11.72
N GLN A 192 18.02 -23.93 12.82
CA GLN A 192 16.95 -24.54 13.61
C GLN A 192 16.30 -23.52 14.54
N LEU A 193 15.04 -23.17 14.25
CA LEU A 193 14.20 -22.35 15.10
C LEU A 193 13.08 -23.24 15.66
N SER A 194 13.26 -23.72 16.90
CA SER A 194 12.39 -24.75 17.50
C SER A 194 11.24 -24.18 18.34
N HIS A 195 11.30 -22.88 18.70
CA HIS A 195 10.31 -22.24 19.56
C HIS A 195 9.86 -20.90 19.01
N GLN A 196 8.63 -20.51 19.38
CA GLN A 196 8.13 -19.18 19.05
C GLN A 196 9.03 -18.08 19.63
N ARG A 197 9.25 -17.04 18.83
CA ARG A 197 9.98 -15.83 19.22
C ARG A 197 9.09 -14.60 19.06
N ASN A 198 9.08 -13.77 20.10
CA ASN A 198 8.47 -12.44 20.04
C ASN A 198 9.62 -11.43 19.91
N LEU A 199 9.80 -10.90 18.70
CA LEU A 199 10.92 -10.02 18.38
C LEU A 199 10.49 -8.57 18.53
N HIS A 200 11.22 -7.84 19.36
CA HIS A 200 11.06 -6.40 19.56
C HIS A 200 12.36 -5.70 19.20
N GLY A 201 12.27 -4.54 18.58
CA GLY A 201 13.46 -3.79 18.22
C GLY A 201 13.14 -2.39 17.73
N TYR A 202 14.19 -1.67 17.40
CA TYR A 202 14.10 -0.33 16.82
C TYR A 202 14.95 -0.27 15.58
N MET A 203 14.49 0.46 14.59
CA MET A 203 15.17 0.63 13.32
C MET A 203 15.17 2.06 12.84
N VAL A 204 16.14 2.38 12.00
CA VAL A 204 16.15 3.59 11.17
C VAL A 204 16.36 3.20 9.71
N LYS A 205 15.79 4.00 8.82
CA LYS A 205 16.09 3.91 7.39
C LYS A 205 17.42 4.59 7.16
N LEU A 206 18.34 3.93 6.45
CA LEU A 206 19.61 4.56 6.05
C LEU A 206 19.33 5.58 4.94
N GLU A 207 19.84 6.79 5.10
CA GLU A 207 19.77 7.82 4.08
C GLU A 207 20.46 7.33 2.81
N ASN A 208 19.86 7.62 1.65
CA ASN A 208 20.35 7.25 0.32
C ASN A 208 20.55 5.74 0.07
N GLN A 209 20.05 4.87 0.96
CA GLN A 209 20.10 3.43 0.79
C GLN A 209 18.69 2.83 0.97
N ALA A 210 18.35 1.87 0.10
CA ALA A 210 17.13 1.08 0.27
C ALA A 210 17.35 -0.04 1.32
N GLN A 211 17.94 0.34 2.48
CA GLN A 211 18.25 -0.55 3.61
C GLN A 211 17.81 0.08 4.92
N VAL A 212 17.69 -0.76 5.93
CA VAL A 212 17.38 -0.37 7.29
C VAL A 212 18.42 -0.98 8.23
N LYS A 213 18.66 -0.29 9.35
CA LYS A 213 19.58 -0.73 10.39
C LYS A 213 18.85 -0.81 11.73
N LEU A 214 19.14 -1.86 12.48
CA LEU A 214 18.74 -1.96 13.89
C LEU A 214 19.50 -0.96 14.73
N VAL A 215 18.81 -0.32 15.65
CA VAL A 215 19.37 0.71 16.52
C VAL A 215 18.84 0.54 17.95
N LYS A 216 19.42 1.24 18.92
CA LYS A 216 18.87 1.34 20.27
C LYS A 216 17.66 2.27 20.30
N LYS A 217 16.86 2.17 21.37
CA LYS A 217 15.61 2.93 21.55
C LYS A 217 15.80 4.45 21.47
N ASP A 218 16.88 4.93 22.02
CA ASP A 218 17.26 6.35 22.15
C ASP A 218 17.91 6.93 20.88
N TYR A 219 18.08 6.13 19.85
CA TYR A 219 18.65 6.61 18.59
C TYR A 219 17.67 7.59 17.89
N PRO A 220 18.14 8.75 17.40
CA PRO A 220 17.29 9.73 16.73
C PRO A 220 16.52 9.13 15.54
N GLY A 221 15.19 9.32 15.50
CA GLY A 221 14.34 8.78 14.44
C GLY A 221 14.07 7.27 14.51
N ALA A 222 14.41 6.62 15.61
CA ALA A 222 14.16 5.19 15.83
C ALA A 222 12.66 4.86 15.75
N LEU A 223 12.31 3.86 14.93
CA LEU A 223 10.95 3.36 14.77
C LEU A 223 10.83 1.98 15.40
N THR A 224 9.81 1.78 16.22
CA THR A 224 9.52 0.48 16.86
C THR A 224 9.18 -0.58 15.82
N MET A 225 9.70 -1.79 16.02
CA MET A 225 9.38 -3.00 15.28
C MET A 225 8.93 -4.11 16.21
N GLU A 226 7.86 -4.80 15.85
CA GLU A 226 7.31 -5.93 16.60
C GLU A 226 6.88 -7.03 15.63
N THR A 227 7.41 -8.25 15.86
CA THR A 227 7.18 -9.41 14.98
C THR A 227 7.09 -10.66 15.84
N ILE A 228 6.08 -11.51 15.57
CA ILE A 228 5.99 -12.83 16.21
C ILE A 228 6.38 -13.86 15.14
N VAL A 229 7.32 -14.74 15.48
CA VAL A 229 7.83 -15.80 14.61
C VAL A 229 7.49 -17.14 15.23
N ARG A 230 6.70 -17.96 14.54
CA ARG A 230 6.27 -19.29 14.96
C ARG A 230 6.83 -20.33 14.01
N PRO A 231 7.66 -21.28 14.46
CA PRO A 231 8.12 -22.37 13.63
C PRO A 231 6.96 -23.32 13.29
N LEU A 232 6.90 -23.74 12.04
CA LEU A 232 5.94 -24.75 11.53
C LEU A 232 6.59 -26.09 11.29
N LYS A 233 7.79 -26.07 10.67
CA LYS A 233 8.66 -27.23 10.44
C LYS A 233 10.10 -26.78 10.62
N TYR A 234 10.98 -27.66 11.04
CA TYR A 234 12.41 -27.36 11.13
C TYR A 234 13.26 -28.62 11.14
N ASN A 235 14.50 -28.46 10.74
CA ASN A 235 15.60 -29.42 10.93
C ASN A 235 16.85 -28.67 11.39
N CYS A 236 18.02 -29.30 11.37
CA CYS A 236 19.28 -28.67 11.83
C CYS A 236 19.66 -27.43 11.00
N ASP A 237 19.31 -27.39 9.70
CA ASP A 237 19.81 -26.41 8.74
C ASP A 237 18.78 -25.34 8.39
N TYR A 238 17.48 -25.66 8.46
CA TYR A 238 16.40 -24.78 7.98
C TYR A 238 15.17 -24.82 8.88
N SER A 239 14.42 -23.72 8.84
CA SER A 239 13.11 -23.63 9.48
C SER A 239 12.11 -22.95 8.55
N LEU A 240 10.95 -23.58 8.34
CA LEU A 240 9.74 -22.94 7.82
C LEU A 240 9.05 -22.23 8.98
N VAL A 241 8.86 -20.95 8.88
CA VAL A 241 8.23 -20.15 9.92
C VAL A 241 7.02 -19.35 9.40
N GLU A 242 6.01 -19.29 10.25
CA GLU A 242 4.92 -18.32 10.13
C GLU A 242 5.30 -17.06 10.89
N VAL A 243 5.16 -15.93 10.26
CA VAL A 243 5.49 -14.63 10.84
C VAL A 243 4.25 -13.76 10.91
N THR A 244 3.85 -13.36 12.13
CA THR A 244 2.79 -12.37 12.35
C THR A 244 3.42 -10.98 12.46
N LEU A 245 3.00 -10.08 11.59
CA LEU A 245 3.54 -8.73 11.49
C LEU A 245 2.68 -7.74 12.30
N ILE A 246 3.14 -7.33 13.47
CA ILE A 246 2.44 -6.37 14.34
C ILE A 246 2.66 -4.94 13.85
N THR A 247 3.91 -4.56 13.57
CA THR A 247 4.27 -3.31 12.90
C THR A 247 4.65 -3.60 11.45
N GLY A 248 4.50 -2.63 10.54
CA GLY A 248 4.81 -2.81 9.11
C GLY A 248 5.92 -1.89 8.63
N ARG A 249 7.17 -2.08 9.10
CA ARG A 249 8.31 -1.28 8.68
C ARG A 249 9.00 -1.89 7.45
N MET A 250 9.73 -1.05 6.72
CA MET A 250 10.52 -1.48 5.57
C MET A 250 11.47 -2.62 5.95
N HIS A 251 11.47 -3.72 5.21
CA HIS A 251 12.29 -4.92 5.40
C HIS A 251 12.20 -5.57 6.81
N GLN A 252 11.17 -5.27 7.61
CA GLN A 252 11.10 -5.63 9.03
C GLN A 252 11.35 -7.10 9.30
N ILE A 253 10.63 -8.02 8.65
CA ILE A 253 10.77 -9.48 8.83
C ILE A 253 12.19 -9.92 8.50
N ARG A 254 12.75 -9.39 7.42
CA ARG A 254 14.08 -9.73 6.91
C ARG A 254 15.19 -9.35 7.91
N VAL A 255 15.09 -8.13 8.44
CA VAL A 255 16.06 -7.62 9.43
C VAL A 255 15.90 -8.32 10.79
N HIS A 256 14.67 -8.55 11.25
CA HIS A 256 14.44 -9.25 12.52
C HIS A 256 14.98 -10.68 12.50
N LEU A 257 14.66 -11.46 11.45
CA LEU A 257 15.17 -12.83 11.34
C LEU A 257 16.70 -12.87 11.20
N SER A 258 17.28 -11.96 10.44
CA SER A 258 18.74 -11.83 10.35
C SER A 258 19.39 -11.48 11.69
N SER A 259 18.75 -10.63 12.50
CA SER A 259 19.29 -10.19 13.80
C SER A 259 19.33 -11.29 14.87
N ILE A 260 18.60 -12.36 14.67
CA ILE A 260 18.61 -13.55 15.54
C ILE A 260 19.33 -14.74 14.89
N GLU A 261 20.20 -14.48 13.90
CA GLU A 261 21.01 -15.47 13.17
C GLU A 261 20.22 -16.49 12.34
N HIS A 262 18.94 -16.17 12.03
CA HIS A 262 18.06 -16.95 11.17
C HIS A 262 17.67 -16.18 9.89
N PRO A 263 18.64 -15.78 9.04
CA PRO A 263 18.33 -15.00 7.85
C PRO A 263 17.45 -15.77 6.86
N ILE A 264 16.60 -15.05 6.15
CA ILE A 264 15.76 -15.62 5.10
C ILE A 264 16.62 -16.12 3.94
N ILE A 265 16.37 -17.33 3.44
CA ILE A 265 17.08 -17.85 2.28
C ILE A 265 16.77 -17.02 1.03
N GLY A 266 17.79 -16.80 0.19
CA GLY A 266 17.72 -15.96 -1.00
C GLY A 266 17.77 -14.46 -0.74
N ASP A 267 17.79 -13.99 0.52
CA ASP A 267 17.86 -12.56 0.83
C ASP A 267 19.25 -11.98 0.52
N ARG A 268 19.32 -11.12 -0.50
CA ARG A 268 20.57 -10.50 -0.97
C ARG A 268 21.10 -9.37 -0.04
N LYS A 269 20.26 -8.85 0.87
CA LYS A 269 20.63 -7.70 1.71
C LYS A 269 20.98 -8.09 3.13
N TYR A 270 20.25 -9.07 3.67
CA TYR A 270 20.34 -9.47 5.07
C TYR A 270 20.60 -10.98 5.24
N GLY A 271 20.74 -11.70 4.14
CA GLY A 271 20.89 -13.16 4.12
C GLY A 271 22.33 -13.64 4.19
N ASP A 272 22.49 -14.96 4.17
CA ASP A 272 23.76 -15.64 4.07
C ASP A 272 24.16 -15.77 2.57
N PHE A 273 25.27 -15.15 2.20
CA PHE A 273 25.70 -15.08 0.80
C PHE A 273 26.12 -16.44 0.22
N GLU A 274 26.80 -17.28 1.01
CA GLU A 274 27.25 -18.59 0.53
C GLU A 274 26.09 -19.56 0.38
N LEU A 275 25.20 -19.59 1.38
CA LEU A 275 23.94 -20.34 1.27
C LEU A 275 23.12 -19.88 0.07
N ASN A 276 23.01 -18.58 -0.15
CA ASN A 276 22.23 -18.02 -1.25
C ASN A 276 22.78 -18.40 -2.64
N LYS A 277 24.10 -18.58 -2.79
CA LYS A 277 24.70 -19.11 -4.01
C LYS A 277 24.25 -20.55 -4.28
N TYR A 278 24.27 -21.39 -3.25
CA TYR A 278 23.77 -22.76 -3.33
C TYR A 278 22.28 -22.80 -3.69
N ILE A 279 21.45 -22.08 -2.96
CA ILE A 279 19.99 -22.00 -3.18
C ILE A 279 19.65 -21.48 -4.59
N LYS A 280 20.39 -20.48 -5.07
CA LYS A 280 20.24 -19.97 -6.44
C LYS A 280 20.60 -21.03 -7.47
N LYS A 281 21.71 -21.73 -7.30
CA LYS A 281 22.17 -22.77 -8.23
C LYS A 281 21.19 -23.95 -8.29
N THR A 282 20.66 -24.36 -7.14
CA THR A 282 19.82 -25.55 -7.02
C THR A 282 18.37 -25.29 -7.41
N PHE A 283 17.81 -24.14 -7.05
CA PHE A 283 16.38 -23.86 -7.19
C PHE A 283 16.06 -22.68 -8.11
N GLY A 284 17.07 -21.90 -8.51
CA GLY A 284 16.84 -20.66 -9.27
C GLY A 284 16.32 -19.50 -8.44
N LEU A 285 16.30 -19.59 -7.09
CA LEU A 285 15.84 -18.53 -6.23
C LEU A 285 16.82 -17.36 -6.21
N ASN A 286 16.36 -16.18 -6.62
CA ASN A 286 17.24 -15.00 -6.75
C ASN A 286 16.99 -13.93 -5.67
N ASN A 287 15.95 -14.05 -4.86
CA ASN A 287 15.53 -13.05 -3.90
C ASN A 287 14.95 -13.75 -2.65
N GLN A 288 14.70 -12.97 -1.59
CA GLN A 288 14.14 -13.50 -0.34
C GLN A 288 12.89 -14.36 -0.57
N LEU A 289 12.88 -15.56 -0.01
CA LEU A 289 11.74 -16.46 -0.03
C LEU A 289 10.74 -16.03 1.06
N LEU A 290 9.99 -14.97 0.81
CA LEU A 290 9.03 -14.37 1.73
C LEU A 290 7.68 -14.17 1.03
N HIS A 291 6.61 -14.67 1.66
CA HIS A 291 5.28 -14.68 1.08
C HIS A 291 4.22 -14.21 2.09
N ALA A 292 3.50 -13.12 1.79
CA ALA A 292 2.35 -12.64 2.55
C ALA A 292 1.15 -13.54 2.24
N TYR A 293 0.97 -14.63 3.00
CA TYR A 293 0.05 -15.69 2.61
C TYR A 293 -1.36 -15.55 3.18
N LYS A 294 -1.52 -14.80 4.30
CA LYS A 294 -2.82 -14.73 4.98
C LYS A 294 -3.06 -13.35 5.59
N ILE A 295 -4.30 -12.88 5.46
CA ILE A 295 -4.84 -11.76 6.23
C ILE A 295 -6.13 -12.18 6.93
N LYS A 296 -6.40 -11.59 8.10
CA LYS A 296 -7.67 -11.69 8.80
C LYS A 296 -8.14 -10.31 9.25
N PHE A 297 -9.38 -9.99 8.95
CA PHE A 297 -10.04 -8.78 9.43
C PHE A 297 -10.56 -9.04 10.85
N VAL A 298 -9.80 -8.63 11.87
CA VAL A 298 -10.10 -8.91 13.29
C VAL A 298 -11.10 -7.92 13.86
N LYS A 299 -10.98 -6.64 13.47
CA LYS A 299 -11.90 -5.57 13.87
C LYS A 299 -12.14 -4.65 12.68
N THR A 300 -13.39 -4.49 12.33
CA THR A 300 -13.80 -3.68 11.19
C THR A 300 -14.77 -2.59 11.61
N PHE A 301 -14.94 -1.57 10.78
CA PHE A 301 -15.88 -0.47 11.01
C PHE A 301 -16.27 0.23 9.71
N GLY A 302 -17.29 1.09 9.82
CA GLY A 302 -17.81 1.86 8.69
C GLY A 302 -18.36 0.97 7.59
N VAL A 303 -18.07 1.32 6.36
CA VAL A 303 -18.57 0.58 5.17
C VAL A 303 -18.00 -0.83 5.04
N LEU A 304 -17.02 -1.19 5.87
CA LEU A 304 -16.33 -2.49 5.83
C LEU A 304 -16.72 -3.45 6.98
N ASN A 305 -17.79 -3.15 7.74
CA ASN A 305 -18.22 -4.01 8.84
C ASN A 305 -18.51 -5.46 8.41
N TYR A 306 -18.95 -5.68 7.19
CA TYR A 306 -19.24 -7.00 6.63
C TYR A 306 -17.99 -7.89 6.43
N LEU A 307 -16.79 -7.32 6.52
CA LEU A 307 -15.52 -8.07 6.46
C LEU A 307 -15.09 -8.62 7.83
N GLN A 308 -15.83 -8.33 8.90
CA GLN A 308 -15.52 -8.82 10.26
C GLN A 308 -15.28 -10.34 10.25
N ASP A 309 -14.16 -10.77 10.84
CA ASP A 309 -13.69 -12.15 10.93
C ASP A 309 -13.37 -12.86 9.61
N LYS A 310 -13.46 -12.14 8.47
CA LYS A 310 -13.11 -12.71 7.17
C LYS A 310 -11.61 -12.96 7.08
N GLU A 311 -11.26 -14.16 6.65
CA GLU A 311 -9.89 -14.57 6.32
C GLU A 311 -9.73 -14.67 4.81
N ILE A 312 -8.61 -14.18 4.29
CA ILE A 312 -8.19 -14.36 2.89
C ILE A 312 -6.84 -15.06 2.91
N ILE A 313 -6.77 -16.17 2.20
CA ILE A 313 -5.55 -16.97 2.08
C ILE A 313 -5.07 -16.89 0.63
N CYS A 314 -3.79 -16.61 0.47
CA CYS A 314 -3.10 -16.59 -0.81
C CYS A 314 -2.36 -17.91 -0.99
N PRO A 315 -2.56 -18.64 -2.09
CA PRO A 315 -1.80 -19.85 -2.38
C PRO A 315 -0.30 -19.57 -2.40
N VAL A 316 0.47 -20.51 -1.86
CA VAL A 316 1.93 -20.44 -1.85
C VAL A 316 2.45 -20.64 -3.27
N PRO A 317 3.43 -19.84 -3.75
CA PRO A 317 4.00 -20.03 -5.09
C PRO A 317 4.68 -21.40 -5.27
N ALA A 318 4.57 -22.01 -6.45
CA ALA A 318 5.12 -23.32 -6.74
C ALA A 318 6.63 -23.45 -6.42
N LEU A 319 7.42 -22.39 -6.67
CA LEU A 319 8.83 -22.37 -6.30
C LEU A 319 9.04 -22.47 -4.77
N PHE A 320 8.19 -21.82 -3.99
CA PHE A 320 8.23 -21.90 -2.53
C PHE A 320 7.95 -23.34 -2.06
N GLU A 321 6.88 -23.96 -2.56
CA GLU A 321 6.55 -25.35 -2.23
C GLU A 321 7.66 -26.35 -2.63
N LYS A 322 8.26 -26.16 -3.82
CA LYS A 322 9.38 -26.98 -4.28
C LYS A 322 10.57 -26.89 -3.33
N ILE A 323 10.91 -25.69 -2.87
CA ILE A 323 12.01 -25.46 -1.94
C ILE A 323 11.70 -26.06 -0.57
N GLU A 324 10.47 -25.81 -0.04
CA GLU A 324 10.03 -26.40 1.22
C GLU A 324 10.16 -27.92 1.22
N LYS A 325 9.59 -28.59 0.23
CA LYS A 325 9.65 -30.08 0.12
C LYS A 325 11.06 -30.64 -0.01
N SER A 326 12.01 -29.84 -0.52
CA SER A 326 13.38 -30.28 -0.72
C SER A 326 14.28 -30.04 0.50
N LEU A 327 13.98 -29.04 1.30
CA LEU A 327 14.82 -28.63 2.43
C LEU A 327 14.27 -29.09 3.79
N LEU A 328 12.96 -29.38 3.89
CA LEU A 328 12.22 -29.70 5.10
C LEU A 328 11.28 -30.91 4.94
#